data_049cf566416af753fa32d8b4453bce5e
#
_entry.id   049cf566416af753fa32d8b4453bce5e
#
_cell.length_a   1.000
_cell.length_b   1.000
_cell.length_c   1.000
_cell.angle_alpha   90.00
_cell.angle_beta   90.00
_cell.angle_gamma   90.00
#
_symmetry.space_group_name_H-M   'P 1'
#
loop_
_entity.id
_entity.type
_entity.pdbx_description
1 polymer ?
#
loop_
_entity_poly.entity_id
_entity_poly.type
_entity_poly.pdbx_seq_one_letter_code
_entity_poly.pdbx_strand_id
1 'polypeptide(L)'
;MAKVEDCPGFETFGADVKEARKAKNLARKDLAEKVNIDTRSLPKIENEGTIPSLPVIIQLVKICGLPMERYFNPEVMREESELRQRVSHKLKLCPEEYLPIIEGAIDGALKM
;
A
#
# COMPACT_ATOMS: atom_id res chain seq x y z
N MET A 1 18.99 -11.28 -0.40
CA MET A 1 17.88 -10.32 -0.31
C MET A 1 17.81 -9.73 1.09
N ALA A 2 17.32 -8.50 1.21
CA ALA A 2 17.16 -7.86 2.50
C ALA A 2 16.08 -8.54 3.34
N LYS A 3 16.10 -8.29 4.63
CA LYS A 3 15.09 -8.75 5.57
C LYS A 3 14.29 -7.56 6.08
N VAL A 4 13.12 -7.84 6.63
CA VAL A 4 12.22 -6.81 7.15
C VAL A 4 12.87 -5.98 8.26
N GLU A 5 13.80 -6.55 9.02
CA GLU A 5 14.55 -5.82 10.05
C GLU A 5 15.41 -4.69 9.47
N ASP A 6 15.83 -4.83 8.21
CA ASP A 6 16.66 -3.83 7.52
C ASP A 6 15.80 -2.77 6.81
N CYS A 7 14.50 -2.94 6.78
CA CYS A 7 13.59 -2.09 6.03
C CYS A 7 12.44 -1.59 6.93
N PRO A 8 12.71 -0.61 7.80
CA PRO A 8 11.64 -0.06 8.67
C PRO A 8 10.45 0.43 7.84
N GLY A 9 9.26 0.06 8.27
CA GLY A 9 8.04 0.38 7.55
C GLY A 9 7.47 -0.80 6.76
N PHE A 10 8.26 -1.85 6.53
CA PHE A 10 7.85 -3.02 5.75
C PHE A 10 7.44 -4.21 6.60
N GLU A 11 7.24 -4.02 7.90
CA GLU A 11 6.94 -5.11 8.85
C GLU A 11 5.71 -5.92 8.45
N THR A 12 4.70 -5.27 7.86
CA THR A 12 3.46 -5.92 7.45
C THR A 12 3.39 -6.22 5.96
N PHE A 13 4.43 -5.87 5.20
CA PHE A 13 4.39 -5.99 3.73
C PHE A 13 4.06 -7.40 3.26
N GLY A 14 4.74 -8.41 3.80
CA GLY A 14 4.51 -9.81 3.41
C GLY A 14 3.09 -10.27 3.69
N ALA A 15 2.58 -9.95 4.89
CA ALA A 15 1.21 -10.31 5.27
C ALA A 15 0.19 -9.58 4.38
N ASP A 16 0.45 -8.33 4.04
CA ASP A 16 -0.43 -7.55 3.18
C ASP A 16 -0.48 -8.11 1.75
N VAL A 17 0.68 -8.55 1.22
CA VAL A 17 0.75 -9.22 -0.08
C VAL A 17 -0.08 -10.50 -0.06
N LYS A 18 0.10 -11.31 0.98
CA LYS A 18 -0.62 -12.59 1.13
C LYS A 18 -2.13 -12.37 1.19
N GLU A 19 -2.57 -11.42 2.00
CA GLU A 19 -4.00 -11.11 2.14
C GLU A 19 -4.59 -10.60 0.83
N ALA A 20 -3.93 -9.67 0.15
CA ALA A 20 -4.38 -9.13 -1.12
C ALA A 20 -4.42 -10.21 -2.20
N ARG A 21 -3.41 -11.08 -2.24
CA ARG A 21 -3.38 -12.21 -3.18
C ARG A 21 -4.59 -13.12 -2.98
N LYS A 22 -4.87 -13.48 -1.73
CA LYS A 22 -6.02 -14.34 -1.41
C LYS A 22 -7.34 -13.66 -1.75
N ALA A 23 -7.46 -12.37 -1.49
CA ALA A 23 -8.67 -11.61 -1.81
C ALA A 23 -8.95 -11.59 -3.32
N LYS A 24 -7.91 -11.67 -4.13
CA LYS A 24 -8.02 -11.72 -5.60
C LYS A 24 -8.08 -13.14 -6.15
N ASN A 25 -8.12 -14.15 -5.28
CA ASN A 25 -8.14 -15.56 -5.65
C ASN A 25 -6.96 -15.98 -6.54
N LEU A 26 -5.79 -15.38 -6.29
CA LEU A 26 -4.57 -15.72 -7.01
C LEU A 26 -3.78 -16.78 -6.26
N ALA A 27 -3.35 -17.83 -6.97
CA ALA A 27 -2.41 -18.79 -6.42
C ALA A 27 -1.02 -18.14 -6.38
N ARG A 28 -0.12 -18.63 -5.50
CA ARG A 28 1.25 -18.15 -5.43
C ARG A 28 1.95 -18.23 -6.78
N LYS A 29 1.73 -19.31 -7.52
CA LYS A 29 2.30 -19.49 -8.85
C LYS A 29 1.89 -18.36 -9.79
N ASP A 30 0.61 -17.99 -9.78
CA ASP A 30 0.08 -16.95 -10.66
C ASP A 30 0.70 -15.58 -10.33
N LEU A 31 0.77 -15.24 -9.06
CA LEU A 31 1.36 -13.96 -8.66
C LEU A 31 2.86 -13.93 -8.95
N ALA A 32 3.57 -15.02 -8.66
CA ALA A 32 5.01 -15.10 -8.93
C ALA A 32 5.31 -14.92 -10.42
N GLU A 33 4.50 -15.51 -11.29
CA GLU A 33 4.64 -15.35 -12.74
C GLU A 33 4.41 -13.89 -13.16
N LYS A 34 3.41 -13.23 -12.59
CA LYS A 34 3.09 -11.84 -12.91
C LYS A 34 4.22 -10.87 -12.55
N VAL A 35 4.94 -11.16 -11.48
CA VAL A 35 6.06 -10.30 -11.03
C VAL A 35 7.43 -10.86 -11.40
N ASN A 36 7.43 -11.94 -12.18
CA ASN A 36 8.63 -12.56 -12.74
C ASN A 36 9.65 -12.98 -11.67
N ILE A 37 9.17 -13.70 -10.65
CA ILE A 37 10.04 -14.30 -9.62
C ILE A 37 9.74 -15.79 -9.54
N ASP A 38 10.67 -16.53 -8.91
CA ASP A 38 10.46 -17.94 -8.64
C ASP A 38 9.29 -18.11 -7.65
N THR A 39 8.44 -19.10 -7.92
CA THR A 39 7.30 -19.40 -7.04
C THR A 39 7.74 -19.65 -5.60
N ARG A 40 8.93 -20.22 -5.40
CA ARG A 40 9.49 -20.49 -4.07
C ARG A 40 9.88 -19.23 -3.31
N SER A 41 10.09 -18.13 -4.01
CA SER A 41 10.42 -16.85 -3.39
C SER A 41 9.22 -16.20 -2.72
N LEU A 42 8.03 -16.45 -3.23
CA LEU A 42 6.81 -15.79 -2.72
C LEU A 42 6.48 -16.16 -1.26
N PRO A 43 6.54 -17.45 -0.85
CA PRO A 43 6.34 -17.79 0.56
C PRO A 43 7.34 -17.13 1.49
N LYS A 44 8.57 -16.91 1.03
CA LYS A 44 9.60 -16.23 1.81
C LYS A 44 9.24 -14.76 2.02
N ILE A 45 8.68 -14.12 1.01
CA ILE A 45 8.21 -12.74 1.11
C ILE A 45 6.99 -12.67 2.04
N GLU A 46 6.02 -13.56 1.84
CA GLU A 46 4.75 -13.54 2.59
C GLU A 46 4.90 -13.94 4.06
N ASN A 47 5.76 -14.88 4.37
CA ASN A 47 5.80 -15.50 5.70
C ASN A 47 7.12 -15.35 6.46
N GLU A 48 8.22 -15.07 5.78
CA GLU A 48 9.55 -15.08 6.39
C GLU A 48 10.23 -13.72 6.46
N GLY A 49 9.53 -12.65 6.08
CA GLY A 49 10.08 -11.29 6.17
C GLY A 49 11.18 -10.99 5.14
N THR A 50 11.25 -11.74 4.05
CA THR A 50 12.19 -11.46 2.98
C THR A 50 11.68 -10.29 2.15
N ILE A 51 12.53 -9.29 1.90
CA ILE A 51 12.19 -8.12 1.09
C ILE A 51 12.78 -8.31 -0.31
N PRO A 52 11.94 -8.31 -1.36
CA PRO A 52 12.43 -8.47 -2.73
C PRO A 52 13.09 -7.19 -3.25
N SER A 53 13.60 -7.24 -4.48
CA SER A 53 14.18 -6.08 -5.13
C SER A 53 13.11 -5.01 -5.36
N LEU A 54 13.54 -3.76 -5.51
CA LEU A 54 12.63 -2.64 -5.73
C LEU A 54 11.69 -2.84 -6.94
N PRO A 55 12.16 -3.32 -8.11
CA PRO A 55 11.24 -3.58 -9.21
C PRO A 55 10.13 -4.56 -8.87
N VAL A 56 10.43 -5.59 -8.09
CA VAL A 56 9.44 -6.57 -7.66
C VAL A 56 8.45 -5.95 -6.67
N ILE A 57 8.94 -5.13 -5.73
CA ILE A 57 8.09 -4.39 -4.80
C ILE A 57 7.08 -3.53 -5.56
N ILE A 58 7.55 -2.79 -6.56
CA ILE A 58 6.68 -1.93 -7.37
C ILE A 58 5.58 -2.74 -8.05
N GLN A 59 5.94 -3.89 -8.64
CA GLN A 59 4.96 -4.75 -9.30
C GLN A 59 3.95 -5.35 -8.31
N LEU A 60 4.43 -5.80 -7.15
CA LEU A 60 3.55 -6.34 -6.11
C LEU A 60 2.57 -5.29 -5.62
N VAL A 61 3.04 -4.07 -5.38
CA VAL A 61 2.20 -2.97 -4.94
C VAL A 61 1.11 -2.67 -5.98
N LYS A 62 1.47 -2.63 -7.26
CA LYS A 62 0.51 -2.37 -8.34
C LYS A 62 -0.53 -3.48 -8.50
N ILE A 63 -0.09 -4.72 -8.51
CA ILE A 63 -0.97 -5.87 -8.72
C ILE A 63 -1.88 -6.07 -7.52
N CYS A 64 -1.34 -5.97 -6.32
CA CYS A 64 -2.07 -6.19 -5.07
C CYS A 64 -2.85 -4.95 -4.60
N GLY A 65 -2.60 -3.79 -5.19
CA GLY A 65 -3.27 -2.56 -4.78
C GLY A 65 -2.85 -2.07 -3.40
N LEU A 66 -1.58 -2.26 -3.03
CA LEU A 66 -1.10 -1.89 -1.70
C LEU A 66 -0.77 -0.40 -1.62
N PRO A 67 -0.94 0.23 -0.44
CA PRO A 67 -0.60 1.64 -0.27
C PRO A 67 0.90 1.81 -0.08
N MET A 68 1.62 2.13 -1.16
CA MET A 68 3.07 2.25 -1.15
C MET A 68 3.59 3.23 -0.08
N GLU A 69 2.91 4.34 0.10
CA GLU A 69 3.31 5.35 1.07
C GLU A 69 3.33 4.82 2.50
N ARG A 70 2.46 3.87 2.82
CA ARG A 70 2.41 3.23 4.13
C ARG A 70 3.74 2.58 4.50
N TYR A 71 4.45 2.03 3.51
CA TYR A 71 5.72 1.35 3.74
C TYR A 71 6.90 2.31 3.75
N PHE A 72 6.86 3.32 2.92
CA PHE A 72 7.97 4.28 2.79
C PHE A 72 7.90 5.43 3.78
N ASN A 73 6.68 5.81 4.24
CA ASN A 73 6.48 6.87 5.21
C ASN A 73 5.50 6.43 6.29
N PRO A 74 5.83 5.39 7.08
CA PRO A 74 4.90 4.85 8.08
C PRO A 74 4.52 5.87 9.15
N GLU A 75 5.41 6.81 9.45
CA GLU A 75 5.17 7.85 10.46
C GLU A 75 4.06 8.81 10.04
N VAL A 76 4.01 9.16 8.76
CA VAL A 76 2.95 10.02 8.21
C VAL A 76 1.59 9.35 8.38
N MET A 77 1.51 8.05 8.11
CA MET A 77 0.27 7.29 8.25
C MET A 77 -0.17 7.14 9.70
N ARG A 78 0.79 7.05 10.63
CA ARG A 78 0.49 6.91 12.06
C ARG A 78 -0.01 8.22 12.67
N GLU A 79 0.44 9.35 12.14
CA GLU A 79 0.07 10.67 12.64
C GLU A 79 -1.30 11.13 12.17
N GLU A 80 -1.87 10.48 11.16
CA GLU A 80 -3.18 10.83 10.66
C GLU A 80 -4.28 10.42 11.65
N SER A 81 -5.11 11.39 12.05
CA SER A 81 -6.27 11.11 12.87
C SER A 81 -7.32 10.29 12.11
N GLU A 82 -8.21 9.62 12.83
CA GLU A 82 -9.34 8.93 12.22
C GLU A 82 -10.20 9.86 11.39
N LEU A 83 -10.38 11.09 11.84
CA LEU A 83 -11.14 12.10 11.10
C LEU A 83 -10.48 12.41 9.77
N ARG A 84 -9.15 12.61 9.77
CA ARG A 84 -8.43 12.89 8.52
C ARG A 84 -8.54 11.74 7.54
N GLN A 85 -8.46 10.51 8.04
CA GLN A 85 -8.60 9.31 7.20
C GLN A 85 -10.00 9.23 6.58
N ARG A 86 -11.05 9.52 7.36
CA ARG A 86 -12.42 9.54 6.84
C ARG A 86 -12.62 10.61 5.78
N VAL A 87 -12.08 11.79 6.02
CA VAL A 87 -12.16 12.92 5.07
C VAL A 87 -11.45 12.56 3.77
N SER A 88 -10.24 11.99 3.86
CA SER A 88 -9.48 11.57 2.68
C SER A 88 -10.24 10.53 1.87
N HIS A 89 -10.86 9.56 2.54
CA HIS A 89 -11.65 8.53 1.87
C HIS A 89 -12.86 9.12 1.15
N LYS A 90 -13.60 9.99 1.82
CA LYS A 90 -14.76 10.66 1.23
C LYS A 90 -14.36 11.54 0.04
N LEU A 91 -13.20 12.18 0.14
CA LEU A 91 -12.68 13.02 -0.94
C LEU A 91 -12.43 12.18 -2.21
N LYS A 92 -11.90 10.97 -2.07
CA LYS A 92 -11.67 10.07 -3.20
C LYS A 92 -12.97 9.64 -3.88
N LEU A 93 -14.07 9.56 -3.11
CA LEU A 93 -15.37 9.17 -3.63
C LEU A 93 -16.15 10.35 -4.21
N CYS A 94 -15.69 11.57 -3.96
CA CYS A 94 -16.39 12.78 -4.39
C CYS A 94 -16.24 12.97 -5.91
N PRO A 95 -17.35 13.23 -6.64
CA PRO A 95 -17.28 13.53 -8.07
C PRO A 95 -16.47 14.79 -8.35
N GLU A 96 -15.74 14.78 -9.47
CA GLU A 96 -14.89 15.89 -9.91
C GLU A 96 -15.63 17.24 -9.93
N GLU A 97 -16.89 17.23 -10.35
CA GLU A 97 -17.69 18.46 -10.48
C GLU A 97 -17.91 19.20 -9.17
N TYR A 98 -17.79 18.51 -8.04
CA TYR A 98 -17.96 19.11 -6.71
C TYR A 98 -16.65 19.48 -6.01
N LEU A 99 -15.51 19.10 -6.57
CA LEU A 99 -14.22 19.37 -5.95
C LEU A 99 -13.93 20.86 -5.75
N PRO A 100 -14.33 21.79 -6.65
CA PRO A 100 -14.11 23.22 -6.39
C PRO A 100 -14.76 23.73 -5.11
N ILE A 101 -15.91 23.17 -4.73
CA ILE A 101 -16.61 23.54 -3.48
C ILE A 101 -15.77 23.10 -2.28
N ILE A 102 -15.23 21.89 -2.35
CA ILE A 102 -14.40 21.30 -1.29
C ILE A 102 -13.10 22.09 -1.16
N GLU A 103 -12.46 22.42 -2.28
CA GLU A 103 -11.24 23.22 -2.30
C GLU A 103 -11.47 24.58 -1.64
N GLY A 104 -12.61 25.23 -1.94
CA GLY A 104 -12.98 26.49 -1.32
C GLY A 104 -13.15 26.37 0.19
N ALA A 105 -13.74 25.29 0.67
CA ALA A 105 -13.90 25.03 2.10
C ALA A 105 -12.53 24.86 2.79
N ILE A 106 -11.62 24.13 2.16
CA ILE A 106 -10.28 23.92 2.67
C ILE A 106 -9.52 25.26 2.72
N ASP A 107 -9.61 26.06 1.65
CA ASP A 107 -8.96 27.36 1.60
C ASP A 107 -9.47 28.27 2.72
N GLY A 108 -10.79 28.24 2.98
CA GLY A 108 -11.38 28.99 4.08
C GLY A 108 -10.84 28.55 5.43
N ALA A 109 -10.69 27.25 5.63
CA ALA A 109 -10.12 26.70 6.87
C ALA A 109 -8.65 27.08 7.04
N LEU A 110 -7.88 27.13 5.95
CA LEU A 110 -6.48 27.50 6.00
C LEU A 110 -6.23 28.97 6.35
N LYS A 111 -7.24 29.82 6.17
CA LYS A 111 -7.16 31.25 6.48
C LYS A 111 -7.56 31.59 7.92
N MET A 112 -8.03 30.61 8.66
CA MET A 112 -8.48 30.80 10.05
C MET A 112 -7.32 30.94 11.05
#